data_cab9c6a7d005c062bb9c146ed7206e7f
#
_entry.id   cab9c6a7d005c062bb9c146ed7206e7f
#
_cell.length_a   1.000
_cell.length_b   1.000
_cell.length_c   1.000
_cell.angle_alpha   90.00
_cell.angle_beta   90.00
_cell.angle_gamma   90.00
#
_symmetry.space_group_name_H-M   'P 1'
#
loop_
_entity.id
_entity.type
_entity.pdbx_description
1 polymer ?
#
loop_
_entity_poly.entity_id
_entity_poly.type
_entity_poly.pdbx_seq_one_letter_code
_entity_poly.pdbx_strand_id
1 'polypeptide(L)'
;VRIYAATPRPDWLTAELRGRLPDWHEAAMTDDAALAARIREDAIDVLVDLGGHTAHNRLGVLARLPARRHCVFLGWFAGVGVPGIDGLVLGRDQLGAAAGAFLPEPALAIAGTQFRYRPVPYAPAVASLPALRNGAVTFGSFNNTAKLNPEVLACWAGLLQAVPGSRLMLQWKTLADEALRQTLAVRMARRGVDPARLFLL
;
A
#
# COMPACT_ATOMS: atom_id res chain seq x y z
N VAL A 1 20.86 -3.24 12.94
CA VAL A 1 19.45 -3.47 12.56
C VAL A 1 19.28 -4.96 12.33
N ARG A 2 18.33 -5.56 13.03
CA ARG A 2 17.96 -6.97 12.92
C ARG A 2 16.63 -7.09 12.18
N ILE A 3 16.53 -8.05 11.27
CA ILE A 3 15.32 -8.29 10.47
C ILE A 3 14.70 -9.64 10.88
N TYR A 4 13.40 -9.63 11.14
CA TYR A 4 12.58 -10.82 11.29
C TYR A 4 11.65 -10.90 10.08
N ALA A 5 12.07 -11.67 9.07
CA ALA A 5 11.40 -11.72 7.78
C ALA A 5 10.19 -12.66 7.81
N ALA A 6 8.99 -12.09 7.82
CA ALA A 6 7.74 -12.84 7.85
C ALA A 6 7.15 -13.09 6.45
N THR A 7 7.90 -12.82 5.37
CA THR A 7 7.40 -13.04 4.00
C THR A 7 7.44 -14.51 3.61
N PRO A 8 6.29 -15.12 3.25
CA PRO A 8 6.25 -16.52 2.82
C PRO A 8 6.74 -16.75 1.39
N ARG A 9 6.89 -15.68 0.61
CA ARG A 9 7.31 -15.70 -0.81
C ARG A 9 8.38 -14.66 -1.05
N PRO A 10 9.65 -14.99 -0.78
CA PRO A 10 10.76 -14.09 -1.05
C PRO A 10 10.89 -13.82 -2.56
N ASP A 11 11.25 -12.59 -2.90
CA ASP A 11 11.47 -12.12 -4.26
C ASP A 11 12.90 -11.53 -4.42
N TRP A 12 13.17 -10.92 -5.56
CA TRP A 12 14.46 -10.29 -5.85
C TRP A 12 14.80 -9.18 -4.85
N LEU A 13 13.79 -8.41 -4.39
CA LEU A 13 14.01 -7.35 -3.41
C LEU A 13 14.35 -7.93 -2.02
N THR A 14 13.72 -9.03 -1.65
CA THR A 14 14.05 -9.78 -0.43
C THR A 14 15.52 -10.23 -0.46
N ALA A 15 15.99 -10.75 -1.60
CA ALA A 15 17.39 -11.15 -1.79
C ALA A 15 18.34 -9.96 -1.69
N GLU A 16 18.01 -8.82 -2.31
CA GLU A 16 18.80 -7.59 -2.22
C GLU A 16 18.91 -7.08 -0.78
N LEU A 17 17.78 -7.04 -0.05
CA LEU A 17 17.76 -6.60 1.35
C LEU A 17 18.57 -7.52 2.26
N ARG A 18 18.44 -8.83 2.08
CA ARG A 18 19.23 -9.82 2.83
C ARG A 18 20.74 -9.63 2.62
N GLY A 19 21.17 -9.34 1.39
CA GLY A 19 22.58 -9.06 1.09
C GLY A 19 23.11 -7.78 1.76
N ARG A 20 22.24 -6.82 2.06
CA ARG A 20 22.60 -5.54 2.70
C ARG A 20 22.48 -5.57 4.22
N LEU A 21 21.65 -6.45 4.77
CA LEU A 21 21.30 -6.54 6.18
C LEU A 21 21.65 -7.94 6.70
N PRO A 22 22.89 -8.15 7.15
CA PRO A 22 23.40 -9.49 7.47
C PRO A 22 22.72 -10.13 8.69
N ASP A 23 22.13 -9.32 9.58
CA ASP A 23 21.42 -9.81 10.76
C ASP A 23 19.94 -10.11 10.39
N TRP A 24 19.76 -11.22 9.66
CA TRP A 24 18.49 -11.61 9.05
C TRP A 24 18.00 -12.95 9.57
N HIS A 25 16.80 -12.97 10.12
CA HIS A 25 16.10 -14.16 10.62
C HIS A 25 14.86 -14.47 9.80
N GLU A 26 14.77 -15.68 9.28
CA GLU A 26 13.55 -16.17 8.62
C GLU A 26 12.50 -16.49 9.68
N ALA A 27 11.37 -15.82 9.61
CA ALA A 27 10.28 -15.92 10.57
C ALA A 27 8.95 -16.35 9.94
N ALA A 28 8.89 -16.58 8.63
CA ALA A 28 7.64 -16.88 7.93
C ALA A 28 6.90 -18.10 8.50
N MET A 29 7.63 -19.12 8.91
CA MET A 29 7.08 -20.38 9.45
C MET A 29 7.13 -20.46 10.99
N THR A 30 7.62 -19.42 11.66
CA THR A 30 7.68 -19.35 13.12
C THR A 30 6.34 -18.87 13.67
N ASP A 31 5.79 -19.52 14.69
CA ASP A 31 4.59 -19.02 15.35
C ASP A 31 4.85 -17.73 16.15
N ASP A 32 3.80 -16.98 16.45
CA ASP A 32 3.91 -15.66 17.07
C ASP A 32 4.49 -15.71 18.50
N ALA A 33 4.26 -16.79 19.24
CA ALA A 33 4.79 -16.93 20.59
C ALA A 33 6.30 -17.19 20.57
N ALA A 34 6.74 -18.11 19.71
CA ALA A 34 8.16 -18.43 19.53
C ALA A 34 8.92 -17.23 18.97
N LEU A 35 8.36 -16.50 18.01
CA LEU A 35 8.95 -15.29 17.46
C LEU A 35 9.09 -14.19 18.53
N ALA A 36 8.06 -13.99 19.34
CA ALA A 36 8.10 -13.02 20.43
C ALA A 36 9.15 -13.42 21.50
N ALA A 37 9.29 -14.69 21.82
CA ALA A 37 10.33 -15.19 22.72
C ALA A 37 11.72 -14.87 22.17
N ARG A 38 11.95 -15.17 20.90
CA ARG A 38 13.21 -14.87 20.21
C ARG A 38 13.54 -13.39 20.22
N ILE A 39 12.59 -12.51 19.95
CA ILE A 39 12.80 -11.05 19.98
C ILE A 39 13.21 -10.58 21.38
N ARG A 40 12.66 -11.18 22.45
CA ARG A 40 13.06 -10.89 23.83
C ARG A 40 14.50 -11.35 24.12
N GLU A 41 14.85 -12.56 23.71
CA GLU A 41 16.21 -13.11 23.85
C GLU A 41 17.24 -12.24 23.10
N ASP A 42 16.86 -11.71 21.95
CA ASP A 42 17.68 -10.81 21.15
C ASP A 42 17.79 -9.39 21.76
N ALA A 43 17.10 -9.12 22.87
CA ALA A 43 17.12 -7.86 23.63
C ALA A 43 16.87 -6.61 22.76
N ILE A 44 15.86 -6.67 21.90
CA ILE A 44 15.53 -5.58 20.97
C ILE A 44 15.01 -4.37 21.73
N ASP A 45 15.60 -3.21 21.52
CA ASP A 45 15.14 -1.95 22.12
C ASP A 45 13.87 -1.43 21.44
N VAL A 46 13.84 -1.38 20.11
CA VAL A 46 12.71 -0.88 19.33
C VAL A 46 12.32 -1.89 18.26
N LEU A 47 11.12 -2.43 18.37
CA LEU A 47 10.50 -3.26 17.33
C LEU A 47 9.64 -2.39 16.44
N VAL A 48 9.87 -2.45 15.12
CA VAL A 48 9.07 -1.75 14.12
C VAL A 48 8.34 -2.77 13.27
N ASP A 49 7.00 -2.77 13.36
CA ASP A 49 6.16 -3.56 12.47
C ASP A 49 5.94 -2.81 11.14
N LEU A 50 6.22 -3.48 10.04
CA LEU A 50 6.04 -2.92 8.70
C LEU A 50 4.77 -3.41 8.01
N GLY A 51 4.01 -4.29 8.64
CA GLY A 51 2.87 -4.98 8.04
C GLY A 51 1.50 -4.41 8.44
N GLY A 52 1.31 -4.14 9.71
CA GLY A 52 -0.01 -3.80 10.26
C GLY A 52 -1.06 -4.86 9.89
N HIS A 53 -2.26 -4.48 9.49
CA HIS A 53 -3.35 -5.39 9.09
C HIS A 53 -3.25 -5.95 7.66
N THR A 54 -2.07 -5.96 7.05
CA THR A 54 -1.90 -6.57 5.74
C THR A 54 -1.86 -8.11 5.81
N ALA A 55 -1.90 -8.78 4.65
CA ALA A 55 -1.78 -10.24 4.61
C ALA A 55 -0.47 -10.71 5.25
N HIS A 56 -0.52 -11.83 5.97
CA HIS A 56 0.62 -12.40 6.70
C HIS A 56 1.20 -11.49 7.80
N ASN A 57 0.38 -10.61 8.36
CA ASN A 57 0.79 -9.74 9.47
C ASN A 57 1.23 -10.53 10.70
N ARG A 58 1.91 -9.83 11.61
CA ARG A 58 2.43 -10.38 12.86
C ARG A 58 1.93 -9.60 14.10
N LEU A 59 0.69 -9.12 14.04
CA LEU A 59 0.09 -8.38 15.16
C LEU A 59 0.04 -9.21 16.46
N GLY A 60 -0.04 -10.54 16.34
CA GLY A 60 0.07 -11.43 17.48
C GLY A 60 1.45 -11.38 18.17
N VAL A 61 2.52 -11.06 17.45
CA VAL A 61 3.84 -10.79 18.03
C VAL A 61 3.82 -9.45 18.76
N LEU A 62 3.29 -8.40 18.13
CA LEU A 62 3.17 -7.07 18.75
C LEU A 62 2.36 -7.13 20.06
N ALA A 63 1.24 -7.85 20.07
CA ALA A 63 0.38 -8.00 21.24
C ALA A 63 1.09 -8.65 22.45
N ARG A 64 2.23 -9.31 22.22
CA ARG A 64 3.07 -9.90 23.29
C ARG A 64 4.15 -8.96 23.82
N LEU A 65 4.25 -7.76 23.26
CA LEU A 65 5.18 -6.70 23.64
C LEU A 65 6.60 -7.23 23.89
N PRO A 66 7.27 -7.81 22.88
CA PRO A 66 8.54 -8.50 23.07
C PRO A 66 9.78 -7.57 23.16
N ALA A 67 9.63 -6.29 22.88
CA ALA A 67 10.69 -5.29 22.91
C ALA A 67 10.40 -4.20 23.94
N ARG A 68 11.34 -3.25 24.12
CA ARG A 68 11.14 -2.11 25.05
C ARG A 68 10.19 -1.06 24.47
N ARG A 69 10.20 -0.88 23.14
CA ARG A 69 9.34 0.03 22.41
C ARG A 69 8.80 -0.65 21.17
N HIS A 70 7.58 -0.30 20.79
CA HIS A 70 6.86 -0.88 19.67
C HIS A 70 6.28 0.21 18.79
N CYS A 71 6.64 0.21 17.51
CA CYS A 71 6.16 1.16 16.53
C CYS A 71 5.58 0.44 15.33
N VAL A 72 4.65 1.09 14.65
CA VAL A 72 4.12 0.67 13.34
C VAL A 72 4.58 1.67 12.29
N PHE A 73 5.02 1.18 11.14
CA PHE A 73 5.54 2.04 10.06
C PHE A 73 5.21 1.48 8.68
N LEU A 74 4.90 2.35 7.76
CA LEU A 74 4.86 2.21 6.31
C LEU A 74 3.74 1.36 5.73
N GLY A 75 3.54 0.10 6.10
CA GLY A 75 2.59 -0.79 5.42
C GLY A 75 1.12 -0.58 5.78
N TRP A 76 0.85 0.14 6.86
CA TRP A 76 -0.49 0.41 7.36
C TRP A 76 -0.58 1.82 7.96
N PHE A 77 -1.60 2.61 7.58
CA PHE A 77 -1.67 4.05 7.89
C PHE A 77 -2.74 4.44 8.91
N ALA A 78 -3.57 3.51 9.32
CA ALA A 78 -4.74 3.80 10.14
C ALA A 78 -4.61 3.35 11.60
N GLY A 79 -3.41 2.94 12.00
CA GLY A 79 -3.19 2.31 13.29
C GLY A 79 -3.62 0.85 13.33
N VAL A 80 -3.14 0.10 14.31
CA VAL A 80 -3.36 -1.35 14.41
C VAL A 80 -4.31 -1.73 15.54
N GLY A 81 -4.56 -0.82 16.49
CA GLY A 81 -5.45 -1.05 17.64
C GLY A 81 -4.90 -2.09 18.63
N VAL A 82 -3.62 -2.35 18.62
CA VAL A 82 -2.97 -3.25 19.59
C VAL A 82 -2.54 -2.47 20.81
N PRO A 83 -3.02 -2.81 22.02
CA PRO A 83 -2.61 -2.13 23.25
C PRO A 83 -1.09 -2.19 23.48
N GLY A 84 -0.52 -1.09 23.95
CA GLY A 84 0.91 -1.02 24.28
C GLY A 84 1.83 -0.66 23.11
N ILE A 85 1.29 -0.28 21.96
CA ILE A 85 2.06 0.30 20.86
C ILE A 85 2.39 1.75 21.18
N ASP A 86 3.67 2.10 21.14
CA ASP A 86 4.18 3.42 21.49
C ASP A 86 3.89 4.46 20.39
N GLY A 87 3.74 4.05 19.13
CA GLY A 87 3.33 4.97 18.10
C GLY A 87 3.28 4.43 16.68
N LEU A 88 2.50 5.15 15.87
CA LEU A 88 2.42 4.99 14.42
C LEU A 88 3.29 6.08 13.77
N VAL A 89 4.33 5.65 13.06
CA VAL A 89 5.25 6.57 12.36
C VAL A 89 4.61 7.04 11.05
N LEU A 90 4.38 8.35 10.94
CA LEU A 90 3.76 8.99 9.78
C LEU A 90 4.55 10.19 9.30
N GLY A 91 4.51 10.46 8.01
CA GLY A 91 5.01 11.73 7.47
C GLY A 91 4.15 12.90 7.95
N ARG A 92 4.79 14.01 8.28
CA ARG A 92 4.08 15.23 8.74
C ARG A 92 3.04 15.70 7.72
N ASP A 93 3.30 15.50 6.43
CA ASP A 93 2.38 15.87 5.35
C ASP A 93 1.10 15.01 5.33
N GLN A 94 1.09 13.87 6.02
CA GLN A 94 -0.08 12.98 6.14
C GLN A 94 -0.93 13.30 7.37
N LEU A 95 -0.34 14.01 8.33
CA LEU A 95 -1.01 14.43 9.56
C LEU A 95 -1.72 15.76 9.32
N GLY A 96 -2.90 15.75 8.69
CA GLY A 96 -3.77 16.91 8.69
C GLY A 96 -4.19 17.28 10.13
N ALA A 97 -4.73 18.49 10.33
CA ALA A 97 -5.06 19.04 11.66
C ALA A 97 -5.94 18.12 12.53
N ALA A 98 -6.70 17.22 11.95
CA ALA A 98 -7.60 16.30 12.66
C ALA A 98 -7.15 14.83 12.64
N ALA A 99 -6.05 14.48 11.93
CA ALA A 99 -5.70 13.08 11.71
C ALA A 99 -5.36 12.34 13.01
N GLY A 100 -4.70 13.00 13.97
CA GLY A 100 -4.35 12.40 15.26
C GLY A 100 -5.54 12.02 16.13
N ALA A 101 -6.71 12.64 15.93
CA ALA A 101 -7.92 12.36 16.71
C ALA A 101 -8.57 11.00 16.38
N PHE A 102 -8.22 10.39 15.24
CA PHE A 102 -8.81 9.14 14.76
C PHE A 102 -7.85 7.95 14.82
N LEU A 103 -6.62 8.17 15.28
CA LEU A 103 -5.63 7.09 15.38
C LEU A 103 -5.69 6.47 16.77
N PRO A 104 -5.73 5.14 16.88
CA PRO A 104 -5.71 4.46 18.17
C PRO A 104 -4.35 4.57 18.88
N GLU A 105 -3.25 4.70 18.12
CA GLU A 105 -1.90 4.92 18.66
C GLU A 105 -1.44 6.37 18.51
N PRO A 106 -0.52 6.83 19.38
CA PRO A 106 0.11 8.15 19.23
C PRO A 106 0.78 8.29 17.86
N ALA A 107 0.61 9.41 17.17
CA ALA A 107 1.29 9.69 15.93
C ALA A 107 2.74 10.15 16.19
N LEU A 108 3.72 9.43 15.65
CA LEU A 108 5.13 9.81 15.65
C LEU A 108 5.46 10.47 14.31
N ALA A 109 5.44 11.80 14.30
CA ALA A 109 5.63 12.59 13.08
C ALA A 109 7.09 12.66 12.66
N ILE A 110 7.40 12.22 11.43
CA ILE A 110 8.68 12.48 10.78
C ILE A 110 8.57 13.64 9.78
N ALA A 111 9.68 14.31 9.47
CA ALA A 111 9.70 15.42 8.54
C ALA A 111 9.36 14.97 7.11
N GLY A 112 8.47 15.71 6.45
CA GLY A 112 7.99 15.41 5.09
C GLY A 112 7.15 14.15 5.01
N THR A 113 7.27 13.44 3.90
CA THR A 113 6.58 12.17 3.65
C THR A 113 7.34 10.97 4.22
N GLN A 114 6.61 9.95 4.67
CA GLN A 114 7.20 8.66 5.07
C GLN A 114 7.65 7.81 3.87
N PHE A 115 7.21 8.14 2.66
CA PHE A 115 7.54 7.34 1.47
C PHE A 115 8.89 7.75 0.88
N ARG A 116 9.71 6.73 0.55
CA ARG A 116 10.96 6.87 -0.18
C ARG A 116 10.87 6.02 -1.43
N TYR A 117 10.48 6.64 -2.54
CA TYR A 117 10.38 5.94 -3.81
C TYR A 117 11.75 5.79 -4.47
N ARG A 118 12.06 4.58 -4.91
CA ARG A 118 13.17 4.28 -5.81
C ARG A 118 12.62 3.55 -7.03
N PRO A 119 12.86 4.03 -8.25
CA PRO A 119 12.46 3.30 -9.45
C PRO A 119 13.04 1.89 -9.46
N VAL A 120 12.25 0.93 -9.94
CA VAL A 120 12.74 -0.44 -10.12
C VAL A 120 13.84 -0.48 -11.19
N PRO A 121 14.89 -1.33 -11.04
CA PRO A 121 16.03 -1.35 -11.97
C PRO A 121 15.65 -1.63 -13.43
N TYR A 122 14.55 -2.33 -13.64
CA TYR A 122 14.02 -2.69 -14.95
C TYR A 122 12.95 -1.70 -15.47
N ALA A 123 12.78 -0.55 -14.83
CA ALA A 123 11.86 0.47 -15.34
C ALA A 123 12.33 0.96 -16.72
N PRO A 124 11.43 1.01 -17.72
CA PRO A 124 11.78 1.55 -19.02
C PRO A 124 12.11 3.04 -18.93
N ALA A 125 12.86 3.54 -19.89
CA ALA A 125 13.08 4.97 -20.05
C ALA A 125 11.75 5.72 -20.26
N VAL A 126 11.69 6.98 -19.82
CA VAL A 126 10.53 7.83 -20.05
C VAL A 126 10.32 8.01 -21.55
N ALA A 127 9.15 7.59 -22.04
CA ALA A 127 8.77 7.75 -23.45
C ALA A 127 8.22 9.15 -23.72
N SER A 128 8.10 9.50 -25.02
CA SER A 128 7.37 10.70 -25.43
C SER A 128 5.91 10.62 -24.98
N LEU A 129 5.27 11.77 -24.75
CA LEU A 129 3.87 11.86 -24.27
C LEU A 129 2.93 11.06 -25.19
N PRO A 130 2.27 10.00 -24.68
CA PRO A 130 1.39 9.16 -25.50
C PRO A 130 0.26 9.93 -26.20
N ALA A 131 -0.25 11.00 -25.58
CA ALA A 131 -1.30 11.83 -26.16
C ALA A 131 -0.90 12.46 -27.50
N LEU A 132 0.40 12.74 -27.72
CA LEU A 132 0.89 13.27 -29.01
C LEU A 132 0.78 12.25 -30.14
N ARG A 133 0.88 10.95 -29.83
CA ARG A 133 0.72 9.87 -30.81
C ARG A 133 -0.74 9.46 -30.97
N ASN A 134 -1.48 9.43 -29.89
CA ASN A 134 -2.82 8.85 -29.84
C ASN A 134 -3.92 9.87 -30.07
N GLY A 135 -3.58 11.17 -30.14
CA GLY A 135 -4.53 12.26 -30.30
C GLY A 135 -5.53 12.43 -29.15
N ALA A 136 -5.32 11.74 -28.02
CA ALA A 136 -6.23 11.75 -26.89
C ALA A 136 -5.48 11.61 -25.55
N VAL A 137 -5.95 12.34 -24.54
CA VAL A 137 -5.49 12.17 -23.16
C VAL A 137 -6.08 10.86 -22.61
N THR A 138 -5.22 10.07 -21.97
CA THR A 138 -5.64 8.86 -21.24
C THR A 138 -5.37 9.05 -19.75
N PHE A 139 -6.43 9.07 -18.95
CA PHE A 139 -6.33 9.02 -17.49
C PHE A 139 -6.15 7.56 -17.07
N GLY A 140 -5.28 7.28 -16.10
CA GLY A 140 -4.99 5.92 -15.67
C GLY A 140 -5.15 5.72 -14.17
N SER A 141 -5.67 4.56 -13.77
CA SER A 141 -5.66 4.11 -12.39
C SER A 141 -5.25 2.64 -12.30
N PHE A 142 -4.25 2.37 -11.47
CA PHE A 142 -3.72 1.04 -11.17
C PHE A 142 -4.07 0.60 -9.74
N ASN A 143 -5.12 1.19 -9.17
CA ASN A 143 -5.58 0.86 -7.83
C ASN A 143 -6.42 -0.41 -7.79
N ASN A 144 -6.40 -1.06 -6.61
CA ASN A 144 -7.30 -2.17 -6.33
C ASN A 144 -8.75 -1.77 -6.59
N THR A 145 -9.46 -2.59 -7.36
CA THR A 145 -10.88 -2.35 -7.73
C THR A 145 -11.82 -2.28 -6.53
N ALA A 146 -11.46 -2.84 -5.38
CA ALA A 146 -12.21 -2.67 -4.13
C ALA A 146 -12.31 -1.21 -3.67
N LYS A 147 -11.46 -0.32 -4.18
CA LYS A 147 -11.51 1.13 -3.90
C LYS A 147 -12.44 1.90 -4.85
N LEU A 148 -13.02 1.23 -5.85
CA LEU A 148 -13.89 1.86 -6.86
C LEU A 148 -15.33 1.98 -6.33
N ASN A 149 -15.53 2.91 -5.42
CA ASN A 149 -16.85 3.25 -4.88
C ASN A 149 -17.66 4.15 -5.86
N PRO A 150 -18.95 4.38 -5.61
CA PRO A 150 -19.80 5.21 -6.47
C PRO A 150 -19.29 6.64 -6.67
N GLU A 151 -18.66 7.22 -5.65
CA GLU A 151 -18.14 8.60 -5.65
C GLU A 151 -16.91 8.71 -6.58
N VAL A 152 -16.01 7.74 -6.52
CA VAL A 152 -14.84 7.66 -7.43
C VAL A 152 -15.32 7.55 -8.89
N LEU A 153 -16.29 6.67 -9.16
CA LEU A 153 -16.83 6.51 -10.52
C LEU A 153 -17.55 7.77 -11.01
N ALA A 154 -18.25 8.49 -10.13
CA ALA A 154 -18.89 9.76 -10.48
C ALA A 154 -17.83 10.84 -10.79
N CYS A 155 -16.79 10.95 -9.97
CA CYS A 155 -15.69 11.87 -10.20
C CYS A 155 -15.02 11.62 -11.57
N TRP A 156 -14.69 10.35 -11.88
CA TRP A 156 -14.08 10.00 -13.16
C TRP A 156 -15.02 10.21 -14.36
N ALA A 157 -16.31 9.98 -14.21
CA ALA A 157 -17.29 10.29 -15.25
C ALA A 157 -17.33 11.80 -15.54
N GLY A 158 -17.36 12.63 -14.49
CA GLY A 158 -17.27 14.09 -14.61
C GLY A 158 -15.98 14.54 -15.29
N LEU A 159 -14.84 13.92 -14.94
CA LEU A 159 -13.56 14.19 -15.59
C LEU A 159 -13.60 13.88 -17.09
N LEU A 160 -14.12 12.73 -17.48
CA LEU A 160 -14.24 12.34 -18.89
C LEU A 160 -15.21 13.27 -19.66
N GLN A 161 -16.26 13.78 -19.02
CA GLN A 161 -17.17 14.76 -19.61
C GLN A 161 -16.48 16.13 -19.78
N ALA A 162 -15.71 16.55 -18.79
CA ALA A 162 -14.97 17.83 -18.83
C ALA A 162 -13.84 17.84 -19.86
N VAL A 163 -13.31 16.66 -20.24
CA VAL A 163 -12.26 16.52 -21.26
C VAL A 163 -12.75 15.64 -22.41
N PRO A 164 -13.44 16.22 -23.40
CA PRO A 164 -13.95 15.48 -24.55
C PRO A 164 -12.84 14.71 -25.29
N GLY A 165 -13.17 13.50 -25.78
CA GLY A 165 -12.18 12.63 -26.46
C GLY A 165 -11.17 11.95 -25.55
N SER A 166 -11.10 12.28 -24.27
CA SER A 166 -10.21 11.56 -23.32
C SER A 166 -10.70 10.14 -23.04
N ARG A 167 -9.79 9.34 -22.51
CA ARG A 167 -10.00 7.91 -22.21
C ARG A 167 -9.67 7.63 -20.75
N LEU A 168 -10.25 6.56 -20.18
CA LEU A 168 -9.94 6.05 -18.86
C LEU A 168 -9.39 4.63 -18.98
N MET A 169 -8.18 4.42 -18.46
CA MET A 169 -7.54 3.10 -18.34
C MET A 169 -7.56 2.66 -16.89
N LEU A 170 -8.12 1.50 -16.63
CA LEU A 170 -8.06 0.83 -15.34
C LEU A 170 -7.32 -0.49 -15.51
N GLN A 171 -6.31 -0.72 -14.66
CA GLN A 171 -5.55 -1.97 -14.69
C GLN A 171 -5.38 -2.50 -13.26
N TRP A 172 -5.89 -3.69 -13.03
CA TRP A 172 -5.70 -4.42 -11.78
C TRP A 172 -6.04 -5.91 -11.99
N LYS A 173 -5.38 -6.78 -11.24
CA LYS A 173 -5.52 -8.25 -11.40
C LYS A 173 -6.96 -8.78 -11.40
N THR A 174 -7.89 -8.12 -10.69
CA THR A 174 -9.30 -8.54 -10.66
C THR A 174 -10.06 -8.15 -11.92
N LEU A 175 -9.52 -7.28 -12.77
CA LEU A 175 -10.11 -6.96 -14.08
C LEU A 175 -9.88 -8.07 -15.13
N ALA A 176 -9.19 -9.14 -14.78
CA ALA A 176 -9.25 -10.40 -15.55
C ALA A 176 -10.66 -11.01 -15.54
N ASP A 177 -11.51 -10.67 -14.56
CA ASP A 177 -12.90 -11.10 -14.48
C ASP A 177 -13.78 -10.26 -15.43
N GLU A 178 -14.37 -10.92 -16.44
CA GLU A 178 -15.25 -10.31 -17.43
C GLU A 178 -16.52 -9.72 -16.81
N ALA A 179 -17.11 -10.39 -15.80
CA ALA A 179 -18.33 -9.88 -15.15
C ALA A 179 -18.07 -8.57 -14.41
N LEU A 180 -16.88 -8.42 -13.82
CA LEU A 180 -16.46 -7.18 -13.18
C LEU A 180 -16.28 -6.07 -14.23
N ARG A 181 -15.62 -6.35 -15.36
CA ARG A 181 -15.46 -5.37 -16.46
C ARG A 181 -16.83 -4.88 -16.97
N GLN A 182 -17.74 -5.81 -17.24
CA GLN A 182 -19.11 -5.48 -17.68
C GLN A 182 -19.86 -4.63 -16.65
N THR A 183 -19.75 -4.99 -15.36
CA THR A 183 -20.35 -4.23 -14.27
C THR A 183 -19.83 -2.79 -14.23
N LEU A 184 -18.53 -2.59 -14.34
CA LEU A 184 -17.91 -1.27 -14.36
C LEU A 184 -18.32 -0.47 -15.60
N ALA A 185 -18.33 -1.08 -16.77
CA ALA A 185 -18.78 -0.44 -18.01
C ALA A 185 -20.22 0.04 -17.90
N VAL A 186 -21.14 -0.80 -17.40
CA VAL A 186 -22.54 -0.43 -17.16
C VAL A 186 -22.67 0.72 -16.17
N ARG A 187 -21.90 0.69 -15.06
CA ARG A 187 -21.91 1.77 -14.06
C ARG A 187 -21.41 3.10 -14.63
N MET A 188 -20.43 3.08 -15.51
CA MET A 188 -19.91 4.27 -16.18
C MET A 188 -20.86 4.76 -17.27
N ALA A 189 -21.46 3.86 -18.06
CA ALA A 189 -22.47 4.20 -19.06
C ALA A 189 -23.70 4.90 -18.44
N ARG A 190 -24.16 4.43 -17.27
CA ARG A 190 -25.25 5.10 -16.52
C ARG A 190 -24.90 6.53 -16.06
N ARG A 191 -23.62 6.89 -16.08
CA ARG A 191 -23.09 8.23 -15.79
C ARG A 191 -22.76 9.03 -17.06
N GLY A 192 -23.21 8.56 -18.23
CA GLY A 192 -23.02 9.24 -19.51
C GLY A 192 -21.65 9.06 -20.13
N VAL A 193 -20.87 8.06 -19.70
CA VAL A 193 -19.58 7.74 -20.32
C VAL A 193 -19.76 6.69 -21.40
N ASP A 194 -19.30 6.98 -22.61
CA ASP A 194 -19.25 6.01 -23.70
C ASP A 194 -18.30 4.86 -23.32
N PRO A 195 -18.76 3.58 -23.35
CA PRO A 195 -17.92 2.43 -23.07
C PRO A 195 -16.67 2.33 -23.94
N ALA A 196 -16.67 2.85 -25.17
CA ALA A 196 -15.51 2.88 -26.06
C ALA A 196 -14.35 3.74 -25.50
N ARG A 197 -14.60 4.57 -24.53
CA ARG A 197 -13.60 5.38 -23.81
C ARG A 197 -12.97 4.67 -22.61
N LEU A 198 -13.40 3.44 -22.30
CA LEU A 198 -12.93 2.67 -21.14
C LEU A 198 -12.00 1.54 -21.58
N PHE A 199 -10.81 1.49 -21.01
CA PHE A 199 -9.82 0.42 -21.17
C PHE A 199 -9.69 -0.30 -19.85
N LEU A 200 -10.32 -1.47 -19.72
CA LEU A 200 -10.36 -2.30 -18.51
C LEU A 200 -9.43 -3.52 -18.73
N LEU A 201 -8.19 -3.47 -18.17
CA LEU A 201 -7.09 -4.39 -18.42
C LEU A 201 -6.74 -5.25 -17.20
#